data_91b4ed89acf9e648507ec3bf7f4fd60c
#
_entry.id   91b4ed89acf9e648507ec3bf7f4fd60c
#
_cell.length_a   1.000
_cell.length_b   1.000
_cell.length_c   1.000
_cell.angle_alpha   90.00
_cell.angle_beta   90.00
_cell.angle_gamma   90.00
#
_symmetry.space_group_name_H-M   'P 1'
#
loop_
_entity.id
_entity.type
_entity.pdbx_description
1 polymer ?
#
loop_
_entity_poly.entity_id
_entity_poly.type
_entity_poly.pdbx_seq_one_letter_code
_entity_poly.pdbx_strand_id
1 'polypeptide(L)'
;MAIPSAITGKFTCMSQQIETQIDVSLTQRDRTTAFFRIILVVPMLIFVASFVPPDFTSVNSYAVGFFVLPVALAIVVRQIYPTYLLAFNEALLSLQTRVDAYLLLLTDEYPSIEENDLVSVTFPVVDAKTLNRWLPLVKWFLAIPLYVVGVFYIIYAAILTLFAWFSILFTGNYPERCAEGVVGTIAFWNRVVGYALVLVTDEYPTFSL
;
A
#
# COMPACT_ATOMS: atom_id res chain seq x y z
N MET A 1 22.53 -30.05 10.00
CA MET A 1 21.16 -30.33 9.53
C MET A 1 20.65 -29.03 8.96
N ALA A 2 20.67 -28.89 7.62
CA ALA A 2 20.32 -27.64 6.96
C ALA A 2 18.80 -27.47 7.01
N ILE A 3 18.33 -26.37 7.53
CA ILE A 3 16.92 -25.94 7.49
C ILE A 3 16.61 -25.72 6.00
N PRO A 4 15.57 -26.37 5.43
CA PRO A 4 15.21 -26.10 4.05
C PRO A 4 14.79 -24.64 3.95
N SER A 5 15.43 -23.91 3.03
CA SER A 5 15.07 -22.52 2.70
C SER A 5 13.58 -22.47 2.36
N ALA A 6 12.82 -21.71 3.15
CA ALA A 6 11.44 -21.38 2.82
C ALA A 6 11.41 -20.86 1.38
N ILE A 7 10.50 -21.38 0.54
CA ILE A 7 10.29 -20.84 -0.80
C ILE A 7 9.69 -19.45 -0.60
N THR A 8 10.52 -18.45 -0.77
CA THR A 8 10.16 -17.05 -0.67
C THR A 8 9.96 -16.53 -2.08
N GLY A 9 8.74 -16.16 -2.42
CA GLY A 9 8.44 -15.49 -3.68
C GLY A 9 8.61 -13.98 -3.51
N LYS A 10 9.52 -13.38 -4.26
CA LYS A 10 9.68 -11.92 -4.32
C LYS A 10 8.88 -11.40 -5.50
N PHE A 11 7.78 -10.71 -5.21
CA PHE A 11 6.94 -10.10 -6.23
C PHE A 11 7.30 -8.61 -6.32
N THR A 12 7.84 -8.22 -7.47
CA THR A 12 8.20 -6.84 -7.78
C THR A 12 7.26 -6.33 -8.86
N CYS A 13 6.49 -5.30 -8.53
CA CYS A 13 5.68 -4.60 -9.51
C CYS A 13 6.45 -3.37 -9.99
N MET A 14 7.15 -3.49 -11.12
CA MET A 14 7.91 -2.39 -11.71
C MET A 14 6.97 -1.41 -12.39
N SER A 15 6.84 -0.20 -11.85
CA SER A 15 6.27 0.95 -12.55
C SER A 15 7.20 2.15 -12.40
N GLN A 16 7.17 3.09 -13.36
CA GLN A 16 7.91 4.34 -13.25
C GLN A 16 7.37 5.28 -12.17
N GLN A 17 6.36 4.83 -11.42
CA GLN A 17 5.67 5.58 -10.38
C GLN A 17 6.18 5.20 -8.99
N ILE A 18 5.37 4.49 -8.22
CA ILE A 18 5.77 3.95 -6.92
C ILE A 18 6.06 2.46 -7.10
N GLU A 19 7.23 2.06 -6.67
CA GLU A 19 7.63 0.66 -6.68
C GLU A 19 7.30 0.03 -5.32
N THR A 20 6.53 -1.06 -5.35
CA THR A 20 6.15 -1.81 -4.16
C THR A 20 6.76 -3.20 -4.25
N GLN A 21 7.57 -3.57 -3.26
CA GLN A 21 8.16 -4.90 -3.13
C GLN A 21 7.68 -5.53 -1.82
N ILE A 22 7.09 -6.73 -1.91
CA ILE A 22 6.60 -7.47 -0.76
C ILE A 22 7.17 -8.89 -0.84
N ASP A 23 7.92 -9.28 0.18
CA ASP A 23 8.43 -10.65 0.33
C ASP A 23 7.36 -11.51 0.98
N VAL A 24 6.81 -12.46 0.23
CA VAL A 24 5.71 -13.31 0.68
C VAL A 24 6.21 -14.69 1.10
N SER A 25 5.91 -15.07 2.35
CA SER A 25 6.15 -16.42 2.83
C SER A 25 5.06 -17.36 2.34
N LEU A 26 5.34 -18.22 1.35
CA LEU A 26 4.35 -19.11 0.73
C LEU A 26 4.12 -20.41 1.52
N THR A 27 5.09 -20.83 2.33
CA THR A 27 5.06 -22.11 3.05
C THR A 27 5.31 -21.95 4.54
N GLN A 28 4.89 -22.95 5.35
CA GLN A 28 5.09 -23.00 6.79
C GLN A 28 4.44 -21.82 7.54
N ARG A 29 3.22 -21.47 7.15
CA ARG A 29 2.44 -20.38 7.76
C ARG A 29 1.92 -20.79 9.13
N ASP A 30 1.99 -19.86 10.08
CA ASP A 30 1.42 -20.08 11.41
C ASP A 30 -0.11 -19.97 11.38
N ARG A 31 -0.77 -21.12 11.61
CA ARG A 31 -2.24 -21.23 11.60
C ARG A 31 -2.89 -20.46 12.76
N THR A 32 -2.19 -20.38 13.89
CA THR A 32 -2.71 -19.69 15.09
C THR A 32 -2.76 -18.18 14.85
N THR A 33 -1.67 -17.61 14.34
CA THR A 33 -1.62 -16.19 13.98
C THR A 33 -2.60 -15.87 12.86
N ALA A 34 -2.74 -16.74 11.86
CA ALA A 34 -3.70 -16.55 10.76
C ALA A 34 -5.16 -16.53 11.27
N PHE A 35 -5.50 -17.33 12.29
CA PHE A 35 -6.85 -17.36 12.88
C PHE A 35 -7.14 -16.09 13.70
N PHE A 36 -6.21 -15.65 14.55
CA PHE A 36 -6.39 -14.49 15.43
C PHE A 36 -5.96 -13.17 14.80
N ARG A 37 -5.58 -13.15 13.53
CA ARG A 37 -4.95 -12.01 12.86
C ARG A 37 -5.78 -10.73 12.95
N ILE A 38 -7.09 -10.82 12.77
CA ILE A 38 -8.00 -9.67 12.85
C ILE A 38 -7.91 -8.99 14.22
N ILE A 39 -7.73 -9.77 15.30
CA ILE A 39 -7.59 -9.24 16.66
C ILE A 39 -6.18 -8.67 16.85
N LEU A 40 -5.16 -9.38 16.35
CA LEU A 40 -3.76 -8.98 16.51
C LEU A 40 -3.43 -7.67 15.77
N VAL A 41 -4.09 -7.38 14.65
CA VAL A 41 -3.84 -6.16 13.87
C VAL A 41 -4.46 -4.90 14.50
N VAL A 42 -5.43 -5.03 15.43
CA VAL A 42 -6.17 -3.90 16.01
C VAL A 42 -5.27 -2.81 16.60
N PRO A 43 -4.22 -3.09 17.40
CA PRO A 43 -3.37 -2.04 17.93
C PRO A 43 -2.70 -1.22 16.83
N MET A 44 -2.27 -1.89 15.76
CA MET A 44 -1.62 -1.22 14.63
C MET A 44 -2.61 -0.41 13.79
N LEU A 45 -3.84 -0.91 13.62
CA LEU A 45 -4.91 -0.14 12.97
C LEU A 45 -5.26 1.13 13.78
N ILE A 46 -5.30 1.05 15.10
CA ILE A 46 -5.50 2.22 15.97
C ILE A 46 -4.36 3.23 15.79
N PHE A 47 -3.12 2.74 15.74
CA PHE A 47 -1.96 3.59 15.50
C PHE A 47 -2.04 4.30 14.16
N VAL A 48 -2.30 3.59 13.06
CA VAL A 48 -2.48 4.19 11.73
C VAL A 48 -3.67 5.14 11.71
N ALA A 49 -4.80 4.77 12.35
CA ALA A 49 -5.98 5.60 12.45
C ALA A 49 -5.74 6.90 13.23
N SER A 50 -4.74 6.95 14.11
CA SER A 50 -4.39 8.18 14.85
C SER A 50 -3.88 9.31 13.95
N PHE A 51 -3.42 9.01 12.75
CA PHE A 51 -3.05 10.01 11.74
C PHE A 51 -4.25 10.54 10.95
N VAL A 52 -5.44 9.94 11.12
CA VAL A 52 -6.68 10.41 10.47
C VAL A 52 -7.26 11.57 11.26
N PRO A 53 -7.61 12.71 10.64
CA PRO A 53 -8.30 13.78 11.33
C PRO A 53 -9.62 13.29 11.94
N PRO A 54 -10.01 13.77 13.14
CA PRO A 54 -11.21 13.29 13.84
C PRO A 54 -12.54 13.64 13.15
N ASP A 55 -12.53 14.48 12.14
CA ASP A 55 -13.73 14.92 11.42
C ASP A 55 -14.05 14.00 10.25
N PHE A 56 -14.85 12.97 10.52
CA PHE A 56 -15.31 11.99 9.51
C PHE A 56 -16.24 12.57 8.43
N THR A 57 -16.64 13.84 8.52
CA THR A 57 -17.55 14.48 7.57
C THR A 57 -16.84 15.22 6.44
N SER A 58 -15.53 15.35 6.50
CA SER A 58 -14.75 16.03 5.46
C SER A 58 -14.25 15.05 4.40
N VAL A 59 -14.14 15.54 3.17
CA VAL A 59 -13.57 14.79 2.02
C VAL A 59 -12.16 14.25 2.30
N ASN A 60 -11.47 14.78 3.31
CA ASN A 60 -10.15 14.35 3.77
C ASN A 60 -10.14 13.00 4.50
N SER A 61 -11.31 12.43 4.85
CA SER A 61 -11.38 11.11 5.51
C SER A 61 -10.78 9.97 4.66
N TYR A 62 -10.68 10.16 3.36
CA TYR A 62 -10.11 9.16 2.44
C TYR A 62 -8.58 9.28 2.29
N ALA A 63 -7.99 10.40 2.73
CA ALA A 63 -6.56 10.67 2.60
C ALA A 63 -5.83 10.39 3.92
N VAL A 64 -5.99 9.20 4.46
CA VAL A 64 -5.46 8.70 5.75
C VAL A 64 -4.10 9.31 6.11
N GLY A 65 -4.12 10.49 6.75
CA GLY A 65 -2.93 11.14 7.29
C GLY A 65 -1.95 11.78 6.30
N PHE A 66 -2.14 11.64 4.98
CA PHE A 66 -1.27 12.27 3.99
C PHE A 66 -1.44 13.80 3.96
N PHE A 67 -0.33 14.52 3.85
CA PHE A 67 -0.32 15.97 3.70
C PHE A 67 -0.64 16.40 2.27
N VAL A 68 -1.84 16.07 1.79
CA VAL A 68 -2.26 16.30 0.40
C VAL A 68 -2.36 17.80 0.09
N LEU A 69 -3.10 18.55 0.92
CA LEU A 69 -3.35 19.97 0.70
C LEU A 69 -2.08 20.83 0.78
N PRO A 70 -1.21 20.70 1.80
CA PRO A 70 0.04 21.45 1.84
C PRO A 70 0.95 21.15 0.65
N VAL A 71 1.03 19.88 0.22
CA VAL A 71 1.83 19.48 -0.95
C VAL A 71 1.26 20.07 -2.23
N ALA A 72 -0.06 19.96 -2.45
CA ALA A 72 -0.72 20.53 -3.62
C ALA A 72 -0.50 22.05 -3.71
N LEU A 73 -0.65 22.77 -2.60
CA LEU A 73 -0.41 24.21 -2.54
C LEU A 73 1.07 24.55 -2.82
N ALA A 74 2.02 23.78 -2.28
CA ALA A 74 3.45 24.00 -2.51
C ALA A 74 3.81 23.81 -4.00
N ILE A 75 3.25 22.80 -4.66
CA ILE A 75 3.45 22.56 -6.09
C ILE A 75 2.80 23.67 -6.92
N VAL A 76 1.54 24.02 -6.64
CA VAL A 76 0.78 25.04 -7.41
C VAL A 76 1.40 26.42 -7.28
N VAL A 77 1.81 26.83 -6.07
CA VAL A 77 2.30 28.20 -5.82
C VAL A 77 3.78 28.33 -6.15
N ARG A 78 4.61 27.39 -5.68
CA ARG A 78 6.07 27.52 -5.71
C ARG A 78 6.79 26.50 -6.60
N GLN A 79 6.13 25.48 -7.11
CA GLN A 79 6.72 24.33 -7.81
C GLN A 79 7.89 23.72 -7.00
N ILE A 80 7.66 23.53 -5.71
CA ILE A 80 8.61 22.90 -4.78
C ILE A 80 7.86 21.78 -4.07
N TYR A 81 8.47 20.60 -3.98
CA TYR A 81 8.02 19.52 -3.12
C TYR A 81 8.88 19.55 -1.84
N PRO A 82 8.30 19.87 -0.66
CA PRO A 82 9.06 19.89 0.57
C PRO A 82 9.56 18.48 0.92
N THR A 83 10.87 18.31 1.10
CA THR A 83 11.50 17.00 1.31
C THR A 83 11.02 16.29 2.57
N TYR A 84 10.73 17.05 3.64
CA TYR A 84 10.20 16.48 4.88
C TYR A 84 8.77 15.94 4.73
N LEU A 85 7.93 16.55 3.86
CA LEU A 85 6.60 16.02 3.55
C LEU A 85 6.69 14.77 2.66
N LEU A 86 7.66 14.75 1.73
CA LEU A 86 7.90 13.58 0.90
C LEU A 86 8.31 12.38 1.76
N ALA A 87 9.31 12.55 2.63
CA ALA A 87 9.77 11.50 3.52
C ALA A 87 8.66 11.01 4.48
N PHE A 88 7.85 11.93 5.01
CA PHE A 88 6.72 11.56 5.85
C PHE A 88 5.67 10.74 5.09
N ASN A 89 5.28 11.17 3.89
CA ASN A 89 4.30 10.46 3.09
C ASN A 89 4.81 9.08 2.65
N GLU A 90 6.11 8.96 2.35
CA GLU A 90 6.76 7.69 2.03
C GLU A 90 6.75 6.73 3.23
N ALA A 91 7.15 7.22 4.40
CA ALA A 91 7.11 6.43 5.64
C ALA A 91 5.69 5.99 5.99
N LEU A 92 4.69 6.88 5.84
CA LEU A 92 3.29 6.55 6.12
C LEU A 92 2.75 5.51 5.14
N LEU A 93 3.04 5.64 3.84
CA LEU A 93 2.61 4.67 2.83
C LEU A 93 3.28 3.31 3.04
N SER A 94 4.57 3.30 3.38
CA SER A 94 5.29 2.07 3.73
C SER A 94 4.68 1.37 4.95
N LEU A 95 4.32 2.14 5.98
CA LEU A 95 3.65 1.61 7.17
C LEU A 95 2.27 1.03 6.82
N GLN A 96 1.47 1.74 6.04
CA GLN A 96 0.15 1.25 5.59
C GLN A 96 0.30 -0.04 4.78
N THR A 97 1.26 -0.09 3.85
CA THR A 97 1.52 -1.29 3.04
C THR A 97 1.93 -2.49 3.90
N ARG A 98 2.70 -2.29 4.98
CA ARG A 98 3.04 -3.34 5.95
C ARG A 98 1.81 -3.85 6.70
N VAL A 99 0.94 -2.95 7.12
CA VAL A 99 -0.33 -3.32 7.80
C VAL A 99 -1.23 -4.08 6.83
N ASP A 100 -1.35 -3.65 5.58
CA ASP A 100 -2.13 -4.33 4.55
C ASP A 100 -1.56 -5.71 4.22
N ALA A 101 -0.24 -5.83 4.06
CA ALA A 101 0.44 -7.11 3.84
C ALA A 101 0.20 -8.10 4.99
N TYR A 102 0.23 -7.62 6.24
CA TYR A 102 -0.11 -8.42 7.40
C TYR A 102 -1.58 -8.78 7.41
N LEU A 103 -2.50 -7.83 7.23
CA LEU A 103 -3.96 -8.05 7.25
C LEU A 103 -4.40 -9.04 6.16
N LEU A 104 -3.82 -8.93 4.95
CA LEU A 104 -4.13 -9.78 3.79
C LEU A 104 -3.35 -11.11 3.78
N LEU A 105 -2.76 -11.47 4.91
CA LEU A 105 -2.08 -12.75 5.09
C LEU A 105 -0.81 -12.95 4.23
N LEU A 106 -0.16 -11.91 3.70
CA LEU A 106 1.05 -12.05 2.89
C LEU A 106 2.29 -12.34 3.74
N THR A 107 2.35 -11.83 4.97
CA THR A 107 3.44 -12.06 5.93
C THR A 107 2.91 -12.46 7.30
N ASP A 108 3.65 -13.25 8.08
CA ASP A 108 3.32 -13.58 9.47
C ASP A 108 4.03 -12.64 10.46
N GLU A 109 4.98 -11.84 9.98
CA GLU A 109 5.67 -10.88 10.81
C GLU A 109 4.74 -9.71 11.14
N TYR A 110 4.69 -9.35 12.44
CA TYR A 110 3.86 -8.23 12.91
C TYR A 110 4.36 -6.91 12.32
N PRO A 111 3.48 -6.03 11.82
CA PRO A 111 3.89 -4.78 11.19
C PRO A 111 4.73 -3.94 12.16
N SER A 112 5.99 -3.70 11.83
CA SER A 112 6.85 -2.81 12.58
C SER A 112 6.62 -1.36 12.16
N ILE A 113 6.82 -0.42 13.09
CA ILE A 113 6.79 1.02 12.82
C ILE A 113 8.07 1.42 12.06
N GLU A 114 9.19 0.76 12.37
CA GLU A 114 10.45 0.96 11.69
C GLU A 114 10.51 0.23 10.35
N GLU A 115 11.43 0.64 9.49
CA GLU A 115 11.65 0.02 8.18
C GLU A 115 11.98 -1.46 8.33
N ASN A 116 11.47 -2.26 7.41
CA ASN A 116 11.59 -3.69 7.39
C ASN A 116 11.90 -4.14 5.95
N ASP A 117 12.80 -5.12 5.80
CA ASP A 117 13.23 -5.63 4.50
C ASP A 117 12.13 -6.43 3.76
N LEU A 118 11.08 -6.87 4.48
CA LEU A 118 10.00 -7.68 3.90
C LEU A 118 9.02 -6.86 3.03
N VAL A 119 8.82 -5.59 3.38
CA VAL A 119 7.92 -4.68 2.65
C VAL A 119 8.62 -3.37 2.45
N SER A 120 8.96 -3.07 1.21
CA SER A 120 9.54 -1.80 0.82
C SER A 120 8.67 -1.08 -0.21
N VAL A 121 8.46 0.20 0.02
CA VAL A 121 7.77 1.11 -0.92
C VAL A 121 8.75 2.21 -1.26
N THR A 122 9.14 2.28 -2.52
CA THR A 122 10.12 3.26 -2.98
C THR A 122 9.44 4.29 -3.88
N PHE A 123 9.61 5.55 -3.53
CA PHE A 123 9.12 6.65 -4.35
C PHE A 123 10.09 6.97 -5.49
N PRO A 124 9.57 7.37 -6.65
CA PRO A 124 10.42 7.89 -7.73
C PRO A 124 11.09 9.19 -7.28
N VAL A 125 12.22 9.51 -7.90
CA VAL A 125 12.88 10.80 -7.66
C VAL A 125 11.96 11.92 -8.13
N VAL A 126 11.41 12.70 -7.20
CA VAL A 126 10.46 13.77 -7.49
C VAL A 126 11.20 15.06 -7.79
N ASP A 127 11.17 15.50 -9.05
CA ASP A 127 11.53 16.86 -9.42
C ASP A 127 10.23 17.69 -9.61
N ALA A 128 9.93 18.55 -8.64
CA ALA A 128 8.71 19.36 -8.66
C ALA A 128 8.65 20.34 -9.86
N LYS A 129 9.78 20.63 -10.53
CA LYS A 129 9.81 21.48 -11.70
C LYS A 129 9.31 20.78 -12.97
N THR A 130 9.38 19.45 -13.00
CA THR A 130 8.85 18.65 -14.11
C THR A 130 7.36 18.37 -13.97
N LEU A 131 6.80 18.51 -12.75
CA LEU A 131 5.37 18.33 -12.48
C LEU A 131 4.56 19.52 -13.03
N ASN A 132 3.40 19.19 -13.60
CA ASN A 132 2.47 20.19 -14.08
C ASN A 132 1.82 20.93 -12.91
N ARG A 133 1.98 22.27 -12.89
CA ARG A 133 1.51 23.15 -11.81
C ARG A 133 0.01 23.01 -11.51
N TRP A 134 -0.82 22.83 -12.52
CA TRP A 134 -2.28 22.80 -12.37
C TRP A 134 -2.86 21.40 -12.24
N LEU A 135 -2.08 20.38 -12.54
CA LEU A 135 -2.52 19.00 -12.54
C LEU A 135 -2.97 18.52 -11.14
N PRO A 136 -2.33 18.91 -10.01
CA PRO A 136 -2.80 18.53 -8.67
C PRO A 136 -4.26 18.86 -8.39
N LEU A 137 -4.80 19.93 -8.98
CA LEU A 137 -6.21 20.33 -8.80
C LEU A 137 -7.20 19.44 -9.56
N VAL A 138 -6.74 18.78 -10.63
CA VAL A 138 -7.59 17.97 -11.53
C VAL A 138 -7.38 16.47 -11.30
N LYS A 139 -6.25 16.06 -10.71
CA LYS A 139 -5.92 14.64 -10.47
C LYS A 139 -7.02 13.88 -9.74
N TRP A 140 -7.73 14.51 -8.81
CA TRP A 140 -8.82 13.87 -8.09
C TRP A 140 -9.97 13.46 -9.01
N PHE A 141 -10.30 14.27 -10.02
CA PHE A 141 -11.30 13.92 -11.03
C PHE A 141 -10.78 12.82 -11.96
N LEU A 142 -9.51 12.92 -12.36
CA LEU A 142 -8.86 11.90 -13.18
C LEU A 142 -8.69 10.57 -12.44
N ALA A 143 -8.66 10.58 -11.11
CA ALA A 143 -8.58 9.37 -10.29
C ALA A 143 -9.93 8.66 -10.12
N ILE A 144 -11.08 9.27 -10.47
CA ILE A 144 -12.40 8.63 -10.32
C ILE A 144 -12.44 7.24 -10.99
N PRO A 145 -12.04 7.05 -12.26
CA PRO A 145 -12.05 5.72 -12.87
C PRO A 145 -11.09 4.74 -12.18
N LEU A 146 -9.97 5.24 -11.63
CA LEU A 146 -9.04 4.40 -10.85
C LEU A 146 -9.70 3.92 -9.55
N TYR A 147 -10.45 4.78 -8.87
CA TYR A 147 -11.18 4.39 -7.66
C TYR A 147 -12.27 3.35 -7.97
N VAL A 148 -13.00 3.51 -9.09
CA VAL A 148 -14.02 2.53 -9.50
C VAL A 148 -13.36 1.16 -9.75
N VAL A 149 -12.29 1.10 -10.54
CA VAL A 149 -11.55 -0.15 -10.79
C VAL A 149 -10.92 -0.68 -9.50
N GLY A 150 -10.38 0.21 -8.66
CA GLY A 150 -9.79 -0.13 -7.37
C GLY A 150 -10.78 -0.83 -6.42
N VAL A 151 -12.06 -0.42 -6.43
CA VAL A 151 -13.09 -1.13 -5.63
C VAL A 151 -13.25 -2.58 -6.11
N PHE A 152 -13.27 -2.84 -7.43
CA PHE A 152 -13.30 -4.20 -7.93
C PHE A 152 -12.05 -5.00 -7.54
N TYR A 153 -10.88 -4.37 -7.54
CA TYR A 153 -9.63 -5.01 -7.09
C TYR A 153 -9.63 -5.30 -5.59
N ILE A 154 -10.22 -4.43 -4.76
CA ILE A 154 -10.40 -4.72 -3.33
C ILE A 154 -11.29 -5.96 -3.14
N ILE A 155 -12.42 -6.04 -3.84
CA ILE A 155 -13.32 -7.19 -3.77
C ILE A 155 -12.58 -8.46 -4.22
N TYR A 156 -11.84 -8.38 -5.32
CA TYR A 156 -11.01 -9.47 -5.83
C TYR A 156 -9.97 -9.93 -4.79
N ALA A 157 -9.19 -9.00 -4.23
CA ALA A 157 -8.21 -9.30 -3.20
C ALA A 157 -8.85 -9.89 -1.93
N ALA A 158 -10.02 -9.41 -1.51
CA ALA A 158 -10.75 -9.95 -0.37
C ALA A 158 -11.16 -11.41 -0.60
N ILE A 159 -11.65 -11.74 -1.80
CA ILE A 159 -11.99 -13.12 -2.18
C ILE A 159 -10.72 -14.00 -2.16
N LEU A 160 -9.62 -13.54 -2.77
CA LEU A 160 -8.36 -14.29 -2.78
C LEU A 160 -7.81 -14.49 -1.36
N THR A 161 -7.89 -13.48 -0.51
CA THR A 161 -7.45 -13.56 0.89
C THR A 161 -8.32 -14.56 1.68
N LEU A 162 -9.61 -14.60 1.42
CA LEU A 162 -10.50 -15.59 2.04
C LEU A 162 -10.11 -17.02 1.62
N PHE A 163 -9.84 -17.24 0.34
CA PHE A 163 -9.34 -18.53 -0.14
C PHE A 163 -7.99 -18.90 0.48
N ALA A 164 -7.07 -17.94 0.56
CA ALA A 164 -5.77 -18.12 1.17
C ALA A 164 -5.88 -18.43 2.67
N TRP A 165 -6.81 -17.79 3.39
CA TRP A 165 -7.07 -18.06 4.80
C TRP A 165 -7.51 -19.52 5.03
N PHE A 166 -8.45 -20.03 4.25
CA PHE A 166 -8.84 -21.45 4.31
C PHE A 166 -7.65 -22.35 3.95
N SER A 167 -6.89 -22.02 2.89
CA SER A 167 -5.72 -22.80 2.50
C SER A 167 -4.69 -22.88 3.63
N ILE A 168 -4.38 -21.77 4.29
CA ILE A 168 -3.43 -21.75 5.42
C ILE A 168 -3.95 -22.59 6.58
N LEU A 169 -5.23 -22.50 6.95
CA LEU A 169 -5.80 -23.27 8.05
C LEU A 169 -5.72 -24.79 7.82
N PHE A 170 -5.95 -25.23 6.58
CA PHE A 170 -5.97 -26.67 6.27
C PHE A 170 -4.59 -27.20 5.88
N THR A 171 -3.84 -26.48 5.03
CA THR A 171 -2.59 -26.97 4.46
C THR A 171 -1.34 -26.31 5.06
N GLY A 172 -1.47 -25.14 5.70
CA GLY A 172 -0.33 -24.34 6.16
C GLY A 172 0.40 -23.59 5.04
N ASN A 173 -0.13 -23.56 3.81
CA ASN A 173 0.48 -22.92 2.66
C ASN A 173 -0.41 -21.82 2.09
N TYR A 174 0.23 -20.73 1.63
CA TYR A 174 -0.41 -19.66 0.88
C TYR A 174 -0.35 -19.98 -0.61
N PRO A 175 -1.46 -20.03 -1.36
CA PRO A 175 -1.41 -20.28 -2.80
C PRO A 175 -0.73 -19.11 -3.54
N GLU A 176 0.26 -19.41 -4.39
CA GLU A 176 1.06 -18.41 -5.11
C GLU A 176 0.20 -17.46 -5.95
N ARG A 177 -0.78 -18.00 -6.70
CA ARG A 177 -1.71 -17.18 -7.50
C ARG A 177 -2.52 -16.18 -6.69
N CYS A 178 -2.87 -16.55 -5.44
CA CYS A 178 -3.56 -15.64 -4.54
C CYS A 178 -2.60 -14.54 -4.06
N ALA A 179 -1.34 -14.89 -3.79
CA ALA A 179 -0.31 -13.91 -3.41
C ALA A 179 -0.08 -12.88 -4.51
N GLU A 180 0.10 -13.32 -5.76
CA GLU A 180 0.28 -12.42 -6.90
C GLU A 180 -0.88 -11.43 -7.04
N GLY A 181 -2.13 -11.89 -6.99
CA GLY A 181 -3.31 -11.03 -7.12
C GLY A 181 -3.46 -10.04 -5.98
N VAL A 182 -3.15 -10.44 -4.74
CA VAL A 182 -3.23 -9.55 -3.57
C VAL A 182 -2.09 -8.52 -3.59
N VAL A 183 -0.86 -8.93 -3.88
CA VAL A 183 0.29 -8.02 -4.02
C VAL A 183 0.05 -7.02 -5.15
N GLY A 184 -0.45 -7.48 -6.31
CA GLY A 184 -0.81 -6.62 -7.43
C GLY A 184 -1.86 -5.57 -7.04
N THR A 185 -2.87 -5.96 -6.23
CA THR A 185 -3.88 -5.01 -5.74
C THR A 185 -3.28 -3.96 -4.81
N ILE A 186 -2.39 -4.33 -3.88
CA ILE A 186 -1.69 -3.39 -3.02
C ILE A 186 -0.84 -2.43 -3.87
N ALA A 187 -0.05 -2.96 -4.80
CA ALA A 187 0.79 -2.17 -5.69
C ALA A 187 -0.03 -1.20 -6.56
N PHE A 188 -1.21 -1.62 -7.04
CA PHE A 188 -2.14 -0.73 -7.75
C PHE A 188 -2.59 0.43 -6.86
N TRP A 189 -3.00 0.15 -5.61
CA TRP A 189 -3.44 1.19 -4.69
C TRP A 189 -2.30 2.15 -4.31
N ASN A 190 -1.08 1.64 -4.10
CA ASN A 190 0.09 2.49 -3.84
C ASN A 190 0.36 3.45 -5.01
N ARG A 191 0.22 2.99 -6.27
CA ARG A 191 0.31 3.85 -7.45
C ARG A 191 -0.78 4.91 -7.49
N VAL A 192 -2.02 4.53 -7.18
CA VAL A 192 -3.16 5.47 -7.13
C VAL A 192 -2.96 6.52 -6.04
N VAL A 193 -2.52 6.11 -4.85
CA VAL A 193 -2.18 7.02 -3.74
C VAL A 193 -1.06 7.97 -4.13
N GLY A 194 0.01 7.46 -4.76
CA GLY A 194 1.12 8.29 -5.24
C GLY A 194 0.71 9.33 -6.27
N TYR A 195 -0.21 8.97 -7.16
CA TYR A 195 -0.73 9.87 -8.18
C TYR A 195 -1.71 10.91 -7.62
N ALA A 196 -2.72 10.47 -6.86
CA ALA A 196 -3.86 11.30 -6.48
C ALA A 196 -3.68 12.04 -5.14
N LEU A 197 -2.96 11.44 -4.18
CA LEU A 197 -2.82 11.95 -2.82
C LEU A 197 -1.42 12.49 -2.56
N VAL A 198 -0.39 11.70 -2.79
CA VAL A 198 1.00 12.11 -2.52
C VAL A 198 1.53 13.03 -3.61
N LEU A 199 1.02 12.94 -4.84
CA LEU A 199 1.35 13.82 -5.98
C LEU A 199 2.81 13.71 -6.44
N VAL A 200 3.42 12.54 -6.33
CA VAL A 200 4.82 12.30 -6.70
C VAL A 200 5.05 12.16 -8.20
N THR A 201 4.02 11.86 -8.97
CA THR A 201 4.09 11.65 -10.41
C THR A 201 2.88 12.22 -11.14
N ASP A 202 3.08 12.66 -12.38
CA ASP A 202 2.00 13.09 -13.28
C ASP A 202 1.57 11.97 -14.24
N GLU A 203 2.29 10.84 -14.24
CA GLU A 203 1.91 9.68 -15.04
C GLU A 203 0.68 9.01 -14.47
N TYR A 204 -0.26 8.72 -15.38
CA TYR A 204 -1.51 8.05 -15.01
C TYR A 204 -1.24 6.59 -14.60
N PRO A 205 -1.73 6.12 -13.44
CA PRO A 205 -1.49 4.77 -12.98
C PRO A 205 -1.98 3.71 -13.96
N THR A 206 -1.15 2.69 -14.19
CA THR A 206 -1.54 1.54 -15.02
C THR A 206 -2.53 0.66 -14.27
N PHE A 207 -3.47 0.05 -15.01
CA PHE A 207 -4.45 -0.89 -14.46
C PHE A 207 -3.91 -2.32 -14.27
N SER A 208 -2.60 -2.53 -14.46
CA SER A 208 -2.00 -3.86 -14.24
C SER A 208 -1.96 -4.22 -12.75
N LEU A 209 -2.29 -5.48 -12.47
CA LEU A 209 -2.09 -6.13 -11.19
C LEU A 209 -0.71 -6.78 -11.13
#